data_034879049211bdd9a1ed7acc880413f8
#
_entry.id   034879049211bdd9a1ed7acc880413f8
#
_cell.length_a   1.000
_cell.length_b   1.000
_cell.length_c   1.000
_cell.angle_alpha   90.00
_cell.angle_beta   90.00
_cell.angle_gamma   90.00
#
_symmetry.space_group_name_H-M   'P 1'
#
loop_
_entity.id
_entity.type
_entity.pdbx_description
1 polymer ?
#
loop_
_entity_poly.entity_id
_entity_poly.type
_entity_poly.pdbx_seq_one_letter_code
_entity_poly.pdbx_strand_id
1 'polypeptide(L)'
;SSQPAHELGPSGAVEAPGKGPHLLLCFDATDPEPISAFYFSSSSSLGLLCDVEPIRLESDLFSRVKGIFDSAALSEKTVCVIGLGSGGSFGAVELAKCGVGKLILVDFDRLHTHNISRHVCGIKDVGRFKTHAVRDAILQHSPNAEVECWEIDITEDDNGLEGLIIGSDLVFVATDNELSKYLVNDTCVSKGVPAVYGGVYERAFAGEAIRVIPGLTGCYACVRSGLSETTGLLATPSGPDYADDPDLEAEPGLGLDVGFVASLHTKLALLTLLKGSDHTVQDIDSEMIIWVNSAKPEDGDLFATPLS
;
A
#
# COMPACT_ATOMS: atom_id res chain seq x y z
N SER A 1 -0.13 -32.68 15.15
CA SER A 1 -0.58 -34.03 15.58
C SER A 1 -1.65 -33.81 16.63
N SER A 2 -2.92 -34.00 16.24
CA SER A 2 -4.07 -33.98 17.14
C SER A 2 -3.98 -35.16 18.12
N GLN A 3 -3.71 -34.88 19.38
CA GLN A 3 -4.00 -35.82 20.46
C GLN A 3 -5.48 -35.72 20.85
N PRO A 4 -6.12 -36.82 21.26
CA PRO A 4 -7.52 -36.83 21.66
C PRO A 4 -7.76 -35.94 22.89
N ALA A 5 -8.95 -35.31 22.92
CA ALA A 5 -9.40 -34.50 24.05
C ALA A 5 -9.24 -35.26 25.39
N HIS A 6 -8.53 -34.66 26.34
CA HIS A 6 -8.46 -35.17 27.69
C HIS A 6 -9.79 -34.90 28.41
N GLU A 7 -10.45 -35.93 28.89
CA GLU A 7 -11.64 -35.81 29.76
C GLU A 7 -11.25 -35.07 31.04
N LEU A 8 -12.05 -34.11 31.45
CA LEU A 8 -11.92 -33.44 32.74
C LEU A 8 -12.09 -34.51 33.85
N GLY A 9 -11.07 -34.68 34.68
CA GLY A 9 -11.17 -35.57 35.84
C GLY A 9 -12.22 -35.09 36.85
N PRO A 10 -12.69 -35.92 37.77
CA PRO A 10 -13.79 -35.64 38.71
C PRO A 10 -13.54 -34.43 39.64
N SER A 11 -12.35 -33.86 39.66
CA SER A 11 -12.00 -32.66 40.42
C SER A 11 -11.93 -31.38 39.62
N GLY A 12 -12.20 -31.42 38.31
CA GLY A 12 -12.07 -30.25 37.42
C GLY A 12 -10.62 -29.77 37.19
N ALA A 13 -9.63 -30.51 37.69
CA ALA A 13 -8.22 -30.19 37.50
C ALA A 13 -7.73 -30.72 36.15
N VAL A 14 -7.11 -29.89 35.35
CA VAL A 14 -6.47 -30.25 34.08
C VAL A 14 -5.00 -30.51 34.36
N GLU A 15 -4.53 -31.71 34.06
CA GLU A 15 -3.11 -32.08 34.22
C GLU A 15 -2.29 -31.62 33.02
N ALA A 16 -1.04 -31.22 33.27
CA ALA A 16 -0.13 -30.78 32.23
C ALA A 16 0.20 -31.90 31.23
N PRO A 17 0.07 -31.68 29.90
CA PRO A 17 0.27 -32.73 28.90
C PRO A 17 1.74 -33.11 28.66
N GLY A 18 2.71 -32.54 29.39
CA GLY A 18 4.14 -32.83 29.22
C GLY A 18 5.06 -31.98 30.08
N LYS A 19 6.37 -32.04 29.81
CA LYS A 19 7.38 -31.23 30.52
C LYS A 19 7.62 -29.90 29.78
N GLY A 20 7.57 -28.79 30.51
CA GLY A 20 7.81 -27.44 30.00
C GLY A 20 6.56 -26.54 30.10
N PRO A 21 6.67 -25.28 29.73
CA PRO A 21 5.50 -24.40 29.72
C PRO A 21 4.55 -24.78 28.59
N HIS A 22 3.25 -24.90 28.88
CA HIS A 22 2.22 -25.26 27.92
C HIS A 22 1.01 -24.34 28.05
N LEU A 23 0.34 -24.11 26.92
CA LEU A 23 -1.00 -23.54 26.88
C LEU A 23 -1.96 -24.62 26.38
N LEU A 24 -2.97 -24.96 27.18
CA LEU A 24 -4.04 -25.86 26.81
C LEU A 24 -5.28 -25.02 26.47
N LEU A 25 -5.78 -25.16 25.24
CA LEU A 25 -7.05 -24.54 24.80
C LEU A 25 -8.13 -25.64 24.81
N CYS A 26 -9.22 -25.35 25.48
CA CYS A 26 -10.39 -26.23 25.52
C CYS A 26 -11.47 -25.62 24.62
N PHE A 27 -11.99 -26.42 23.69
CA PHE A 27 -13.02 -26.05 22.74
C PHE A 27 -14.31 -26.83 23.01
N ASP A 28 -15.45 -26.23 22.77
CA ASP A 28 -16.70 -26.96 22.62
C ASP A 28 -16.66 -27.79 21.33
N ALA A 29 -17.23 -28.98 21.33
CA ALA A 29 -17.29 -29.81 20.12
C ALA A 29 -18.17 -29.21 19.02
N THR A 30 -19.05 -28.29 19.38
CA THR A 30 -20.02 -27.62 18.48
C THR A 30 -19.64 -26.19 18.15
N ASP A 31 -18.67 -25.60 18.91
CA ASP A 31 -18.18 -24.23 18.71
C ASP A 31 -16.65 -24.25 18.58
N PRO A 32 -16.06 -23.77 17.48
CA PRO A 32 -14.61 -23.74 17.29
C PRO A 32 -13.91 -22.69 18.18
N GLU A 33 -14.63 -21.82 18.85
CA GLU A 33 -14.02 -20.84 19.76
C GLU A 33 -13.58 -21.50 21.08
N PRO A 34 -12.39 -21.13 21.61
CA PRO A 34 -11.95 -21.70 22.89
C PRO A 34 -12.85 -21.21 24.03
N ILE A 35 -13.41 -22.14 24.79
CA ILE A 35 -14.24 -21.82 25.97
C ILE A 35 -13.37 -21.46 27.17
N SER A 36 -12.17 -22.03 27.24
CA SER A 36 -11.22 -21.78 28.34
C SER A 36 -9.80 -22.10 27.91
N ALA A 37 -8.83 -21.42 28.53
CA ALA A 37 -7.42 -21.66 28.36
C ALA A 37 -6.75 -21.88 29.72
N PHE A 38 -5.79 -22.80 29.79
CA PHE A 38 -5.01 -23.06 30.96
C PHE A 38 -3.52 -22.96 30.65
N TYR A 39 -2.82 -22.10 31.37
CA TYR A 39 -1.37 -21.98 31.27
C TYR A 39 -0.69 -22.85 32.35
N PHE A 40 0.22 -23.71 31.93
CA PHE A 40 1.07 -24.52 32.79
C PHE A 40 2.51 -23.99 32.73
N SER A 41 3.06 -23.63 33.87
CA SER A 41 4.48 -23.29 33.97
C SER A 41 5.33 -24.55 33.97
N SER A 42 6.62 -24.44 33.61
CA SER A 42 7.56 -25.59 33.66
C SER A 42 7.77 -26.19 35.08
N SER A 43 7.32 -25.50 36.12
CA SER A 43 7.49 -25.89 37.53
C SER A 43 6.18 -26.32 38.21
N SER A 44 5.05 -26.28 37.52
CA SER A 44 3.74 -26.59 38.09
C SER A 44 2.98 -27.60 37.24
N SER A 45 2.40 -28.61 37.89
CA SER A 45 1.45 -29.54 37.27
C SER A 45 0.01 -28.99 37.26
N LEU A 46 -0.23 -27.85 37.92
CA LEU A 46 -1.54 -27.21 37.99
C LEU A 46 -1.60 -26.09 36.93
N GLY A 47 -2.66 -26.12 36.11
CA GLY A 47 -2.95 -25.08 35.15
C GLY A 47 -3.57 -23.84 35.80
N LEU A 48 -3.08 -22.66 35.43
CA LEU A 48 -3.74 -21.38 35.74
C LEU A 48 -4.80 -21.12 34.68
N LEU A 49 -6.05 -20.95 35.11
CA LEU A 49 -7.11 -20.50 34.22
C LEU A 49 -6.78 -19.11 33.67
N CYS A 50 -6.81 -18.98 32.37
CA CYS A 50 -6.60 -17.71 31.66
C CYS A 50 -7.92 -17.21 31.10
N ASP A 51 -8.12 -15.91 31.14
CA ASP A 51 -9.20 -15.28 30.38
C ASP A 51 -8.91 -15.44 28.88
N VAL A 52 -9.94 -15.80 28.13
CA VAL A 52 -9.85 -15.99 26.68
C VAL A 52 -10.63 -14.89 26.00
N GLU A 53 -9.94 -14.08 25.22
CA GLU A 53 -10.54 -13.08 24.35
C GLU A 53 -10.36 -13.53 22.90
N PRO A 54 -11.42 -14.02 22.23
CA PRO A 54 -11.33 -14.45 20.84
C PRO A 54 -11.15 -13.23 19.94
N ILE A 55 -10.11 -13.27 19.12
CA ILE A 55 -9.85 -12.24 18.09
C ILE A 55 -10.42 -12.73 16.76
N ARG A 56 -11.42 -12.00 16.25
CA ARG A 56 -12.02 -12.27 14.94
C ARG A 56 -11.35 -11.39 13.90
N LEU A 57 -10.23 -11.85 13.34
CA LEU A 57 -9.38 -11.06 12.46
C LEU A 57 -10.17 -10.35 11.36
N GLU A 58 -11.07 -11.04 10.66
CA GLU A 58 -11.81 -10.45 9.52
C GLU A 58 -12.75 -9.32 9.94
N SER A 59 -13.52 -9.50 11.01
CA SER A 59 -14.45 -8.47 11.47
C SER A 59 -13.76 -7.33 12.22
N ASP A 60 -12.66 -7.63 12.90
CA ASP A 60 -12.01 -6.68 13.81
C ASP A 60 -11.03 -5.78 13.05
N LEU A 61 -10.32 -6.33 12.03
CA LEU A 61 -9.39 -5.54 11.20
C LEU A 61 -10.05 -4.32 10.57
N PHE A 62 -11.27 -4.46 10.06
CA PHE A 62 -11.98 -3.39 9.35
C PHE A 62 -13.04 -2.68 10.22
N SER A 63 -13.10 -2.97 11.52
CA SER A 63 -14.12 -2.41 12.44
C SER A 63 -14.11 -0.88 12.48
N ARG A 64 -12.94 -0.25 12.31
CA ARG A 64 -12.77 1.21 12.34
C ARG A 64 -13.18 1.92 11.04
N VAL A 65 -13.28 1.20 9.94
CA VAL A 65 -13.75 1.76 8.65
C VAL A 65 -15.20 1.38 8.36
N LYS A 66 -15.77 0.47 9.15
CA LYS A 66 -17.17 0.07 9.05
C LYS A 66 -18.09 1.28 9.25
N GLY A 67 -18.99 1.53 8.28
CA GLY A 67 -19.87 2.69 8.25
C GLY A 67 -19.30 3.89 7.46
N ILE A 68 -18.04 3.83 7.04
CA ILE A 68 -17.46 4.76 6.06
C ILE A 68 -17.62 4.15 4.66
N PHE A 69 -17.21 2.90 4.52
CA PHE A 69 -17.44 2.05 3.34
C PHE A 69 -17.48 0.58 3.76
N ASP A 70 -18.03 -0.28 2.88
CA ASP A 70 -17.97 -1.72 3.07
C ASP A 70 -16.64 -2.25 2.55
N SER A 71 -15.82 -2.83 3.42
CA SER A 71 -14.54 -3.45 3.04
C SER A 71 -14.72 -4.60 2.03
N ALA A 72 -15.90 -5.25 2.01
CA ALA A 72 -16.21 -6.27 1.01
C ALA A 72 -16.18 -5.71 -0.43
N ALA A 73 -16.46 -4.41 -0.62
CA ALA A 73 -16.37 -3.77 -1.94
C ALA A 73 -14.92 -3.72 -2.49
N LEU A 74 -13.92 -3.79 -1.60
CA LEU A 74 -12.51 -3.76 -1.96
C LEU A 74 -11.85 -5.14 -1.95
N SER A 75 -12.45 -6.12 -1.27
CA SER A 75 -11.86 -7.45 -1.12
C SER A 75 -11.74 -8.24 -2.44
N GLU A 76 -12.55 -7.90 -3.43
CA GLU A 76 -12.47 -8.49 -4.78
C GLU A 76 -11.65 -7.63 -5.77
N LYS A 77 -11.13 -6.48 -5.32
CA LYS A 77 -10.38 -5.57 -6.17
C LYS A 77 -8.92 -5.95 -6.27
N THR A 78 -8.40 -5.81 -7.48
CA THR A 78 -6.98 -5.98 -7.81
C THR A 78 -6.35 -4.63 -8.13
N VAL A 79 -5.27 -4.29 -7.44
CA VAL A 79 -4.48 -3.08 -7.69
C VAL A 79 -3.07 -3.44 -8.13
N CYS A 80 -2.66 -2.97 -9.31
CA CYS A 80 -1.29 -3.03 -9.76
C CYS A 80 -0.54 -1.78 -9.27
N VAL A 81 0.47 -1.98 -8.43
CA VAL A 81 1.32 -0.91 -7.89
C VAL A 81 2.65 -0.92 -8.63
N ILE A 82 2.90 0.13 -9.41
CA ILE A 82 4.13 0.26 -10.22
C ILE A 82 5.03 1.30 -9.58
N GLY A 83 6.22 0.86 -9.17
CA GLY A 83 7.16 1.63 -8.35
C GLY A 83 6.86 1.49 -6.86
N LEU A 84 7.81 0.93 -6.11
CA LEU A 84 7.71 0.69 -4.66
C LEU A 84 8.73 1.52 -3.89
N GLY A 85 8.97 2.74 -4.34
CA GLY A 85 9.68 3.75 -3.56
C GLY A 85 8.87 4.20 -2.34
N SER A 86 9.18 5.38 -1.81
CA SER A 86 8.53 5.91 -0.60
C SER A 86 7.01 6.03 -0.75
N GLY A 87 6.54 6.59 -1.88
CA GLY A 87 5.11 6.79 -2.13
C GLY A 87 4.39 5.48 -2.46
N GLY A 88 4.97 4.65 -3.34
CA GLY A 88 4.35 3.39 -3.77
C GLY A 88 4.25 2.35 -2.66
N SER A 89 5.31 2.21 -1.87
CA SER A 89 5.27 1.30 -0.71
C SER A 89 4.25 1.73 0.34
N PHE A 90 4.14 3.04 0.60
CA PHE A 90 3.10 3.61 1.46
C PHE A 90 1.70 3.32 0.91
N GLY A 91 1.45 3.64 -0.37
CA GLY A 91 0.15 3.42 -1.00
C GLY A 91 -0.28 1.97 -1.00
N ALA A 92 0.64 1.03 -1.31
CA ALA A 92 0.37 -0.40 -1.30
C ALA A 92 -0.08 -0.89 0.09
N VAL A 93 0.61 -0.49 1.16
CA VAL A 93 0.26 -0.87 2.53
C VAL A 93 -1.07 -0.24 2.94
N GLU A 94 -1.31 1.04 2.64
CA GLU A 94 -2.56 1.71 3.03
C GLU A 94 -3.77 1.17 2.25
N LEU A 95 -3.64 0.82 0.96
CA LEU A 95 -4.71 0.17 0.20
C LEU A 95 -5.04 -1.22 0.75
N ALA A 96 -4.03 -2.00 1.15
CA ALA A 96 -4.25 -3.27 1.83
C ALA A 96 -4.98 -3.09 3.18
N LYS A 97 -4.63 -2.08 3.97
CA LYS A 97 -5.31 -1.71 5.22
C LYS A 97 -6.75 -1.24 5.00
N CYS A 98 -7.07 -0.75 3.81
CA CYS A 98 -8.45 -0.45 3.41
C CYS A 98 -9.25 -1.67 2.97
N GLY A 99 -8.60 -2.83 2.75
CA GLY A 99 -9.27 -4.08 2.40
C GLY A 99 -9.16 -4.48 0.94
N VAL A 100 -8.25 -3.89 0.17
CA VAL A 100 -7.95 -4.36 -1.20
C VAL A 100 -7.49 -5.82 -1.14
N GLY A 101 -8.19 -6.70 -1.87
CA GLY A 101 -7.99 -8.14 -1.76
C GLY A 101 -6.75 -8.64 -2.48
N LYS A 102 -6.37 -8.00 -3.61
CA LYS A 102 -5.18 -8.39 -4.36
C LYS A 102 -4.31 -7.20 -4.74
N LEU A 103 -3.01 -7.33 -4.50
CA LEU A 103 -2.01 -6.36 -4.93
C LEU A 103 -0.95 -7.04 -5.82
N ILE A 104 -0.69 -6.43 -6.97
CA ILE A 104 0.39 -6.81 -7.87
C ILE A 104 1.48 -5.75 -7.69
N LEU A 105 2.62 -6.13 -7.12
CA LEU A 105 3.72 -5.24 -6.80
C LEU A 105 4.80 -5.33 -7.89
N VAL A 106 5.13 -4.20 -8.51
CA VAL A 106 6.08 -4.13 -9.62
C VAL A 106 7.20 -3.14 -9.29
N ASP A 107 8.41 -3.64 -9.13
CA ASP A 107 9.63 -2.85 -8.90
C ASP A 107 10.85 -3.74 -9.07
N PHE A 108 11.83 -3.33 -9.85
CA PHE A 108 13.05 -4.14 -10.09
C PHE A 108 14.14 -3.95 -9.03
N ASP A 109 14.00 -2.94 -8.17
CA ASP A 109 15.02 -2.53 -7.23
C ASP A 109 15.09 -3.37 -5.95
N ARG A 110 16.25 -3.28 -5.32
CA ARG A 110 16.45 -3.70 -3.93
C ARG A 110 16.35 -2.53 -2.98
N LEU A 111 15.96 -2.82 -1.74
CA LEU A 111 15.91 -1.83 -0.68
C LEU A 111 17.35 -1.47 -0.22
N HIS A 112 17.70 -0.21 -0.30
CA HIS A 112 18.97 0.34 0.14
C HIS A 112 18.84 1.09 1.48
N THR A 113 19.97 1.29 2.16
CA THR A 113 20.00 2.00 3.46
C THR A 113 19.47 3.43 3.38
N HIS A 114 19.73 4.14 2.26
CA HIS A 114 19.24 5.50 2.05
C HIS A 114 17.72 5.58 1.86
N ASN A 115 17.05 4.47 1.53
CA ASN A 115 15.59 4.45 1.43
C ASN A 115 14.90 4.48 2.81
N ILE A 116 15.54 3.93 3.85
CA ILE A 116 14.91 3.63 5.15
C ILE A 116 14.28 4.86 5.81
N SER A 117 14.87 6.04 5.62
CA SER A 117 14.35 7.28 6.23
C SER A 117 12.94 7.68 5.75
N ARG A 118 12.48 7.14 4.63
CA ARG A 118 11.21 7.50 4.01
C ARG A 118 10.40 6.31 3.48
N HIS A 119 10.89 5.07 3.61
CA HIS A 119 10.22 3.85 3.15
C HIS A 119 9.44 3.17 4.28
N VAL A 120 8.37 2.42 3.96
CA VAL A 120 7.59 1.67 4.96
C VAL A 120 8.36 0.50 5.56
N CYS A 121 9.33 -0.08 4.83
CA CYS A 121 10.19 -1.15 5.31
C CYS A 121 11.37 -0.61 6.11
N GLY A 122 11.93 -1.44 6.96
CA GLY A 122 12.98 -1.04 7.90
C GLY A 122 14.35 -1.65 7.60
N ILE A 123 15.31 -1.41 8.50
CA ILE A 123 16.71 -1.83 8.37
C ILE A 123 16.88 -3.34 8.15
N LYS A 124 15.98 -4.16 8.69
CA LYS A 124 15.98 -5.62 8.52
C LYS A 124 15.74 -6.08 7.07
N ASP A 125 15.20 -5.20 6.24
CA ASP A 125 14.82 -5.51 4.86
C ASP A 125 15.86 -5.02 3.84
N VAL A 126 16.92 -4.35 4.28
CA VAL A 126 18.00 -3.87 3.40
C VAL A 126 18.61 -5.03 2.61
N GLY A 127 18.76 -4.84 1.29
CA GLY A 127 19.26 -5.84 0.34
C GLY A 127 18.18 -6.75 -0.25
N ARG A 128 16.97 -6.78 0.30
CA ARG A 128 15.83 -7.54 -0.26
C ARG A 128 15.25 -6.78 -1.47
N PHE A 129 14.62 -7.48 -2.39
CA PHE A 129 13.79 -6.82 -3.39
C PHE A 129 12.67 -6.02 -2.69
N LYS A 130 12.39 -4.81 -3.18
CA LYS A 130 11.34 -3.94 -2.61
C LYS A 130 9.98 -4.64 -2.63
N THR A 131 9.66 -5.38 -3.71
CA THR A 131 8.44 -6.16 -3.86
C THR A 131 8.22 -7.11 -2.70
N HIS A 132 9.23 -7.93 -2.35
CA HIS A 132 9.16 -8.91 -1.27
C HIS A 132 9.10 -8.26 0.12
N ALA A 133 9.85 -7.16 0.32
CA ALA A 133 9.85 -6.44 1.59
C ALA A 133 8.48 -5.79 1.86
N VAL A 134 7.90 -5.16 0.83
CA VAL A 134 6.57 -4.52 0.90
C VAL A 134 5.47 -5.57 1.03
N ARG A 135 5.55 -6.71 0.33
CA ARG A 135 4.62 -7.83 0.53
C ARG A 135 4.55 -8.24 1.99
N ASP A 136 5.70 -8.45 2.62
CA ASP A 136 5.73 -8.89 4.01
C ASP A 136 5.18 -7.80 4.96
N ALA A 137 5.36 -6.52 4.63
CA ALA A 137 4.74 -5.41 5.35
C ALA A 137 3.21 -5.39 5.18
N ILE A 138 2.70 -5.63 3.97
CA ILE A 138 1.27 -5.76 3.68
C ILE A 138 0.64 -6.89 4.52
N LEU A 139 1.25 -8.07 4.50
CA LEU A 139 0.73 -9.25 5.19
C LEU A 139 0.72 -9.11 6.72
N GLN A 140 1.51 -8.20 7.31
CA GLN A 140 1.42 -7.86 8.73
C GLN A 140 0.15 -7.06 9.07
N HIS A 141 -0.43 -6.36 8.12
CA HIS A 141 -1.64 -5.55 8.30
C HIS A 141 -2.89 -6.20 7.71
N SER A 142 -2.74 -6.94 6.63
CA SER A 142 -3.82 -7.63 5.90
C SER A 142 -3.38 -9.06 5.56
N PRO A 143 -3.47 -9.99 6.51
CA PRO A 143 -2.93 -11.35 6.34
C PRO A 143 -3.64 -12.17 5.27
N ASN A 144 -4.85 -11.78 4.88
CA ASN A 144 -5.65 -12.47 3.87
C ASN A 144 -5.49 -11.85 2.45
N ALA A 145 -4.71 -10.76 2.31
CA ALA A 145 -4.45 -10.16 1.00
C ALA A 145 -3.62 -11.10 0.11
N GLU A 146 -4.00 -11.24 -1.15
CA GLU A 146 -3.18 -11.87 -2.16
C GLU A 146 -2.15 -10.86 -2.67
N VAL A 147 -0.86 -11.23 -2.67
CA VAL A 147 0.21 -10.34 -3.10
C VAL A 147 1.12 -11.05 -4.08
N GLU A 148 1.15 -10.57 -5.31
CA GLU A 148 2.10 -10.99 -6.36
C GLU A 148 3.26 -10.02 -6.45
N CYS A 149 4.47 -10.54 -6.67
CA CYS A 149 5.70 -9.76 -6.78
C CYS A 149 6.32 -9.94 -8.17
N TRP A 150 6.66 -8.83 -8.82
CA TRP A 150 7.25 -8.79 -10.14
C TRP A 150 8.49 -7.88 -10.14
N GLU A 151 9.67 -8.49 -10.24
CA GLU A 151 10.97 -7.80 -10.26
C GLU A 151 11.37 -7.46 -11.70
N ILE A 152 10.57 -6.61 -12.37
CA ILE A 152 10.77 -6.22 -13.77
C ILE A 152 10.91 -4.70 -13.92
N ASP A 153 11.73 -4.30 -14.87
CA ASP A 153 11.73 -2.95 -15.39
C ASP A 153 10.68 -2.85 -16.51
N ILE A 154 9.62 -2.09 -16.26
CA ILE A 154 8.52 -1.93 -17.22
C ILE A 154 8.92 -1.14 -18.47
N THR A 155 10.07 -0.47 -18.47
CA THR A 155 10.59 0.24 -19.64
C THR A 155 11.28 -0.70 -20.63
N GLU A 156 11.62 -1.91 -20.19
CA GLU A 156 12.27 -2.95 -21.00
C GLU A 156 11.31 -4.07 -21.44
N ASP A 157 10.14 -4.22 -20.80
CA ASP A 157 9.17 -5.32 -21.03
C ASP A 157 7.72 -4.83 -21.20
N ASP A 158 7.41 -4.36 -22.41
CA ASP A 158 6.05 -3.89 -22.76
C ASP A 158 4.98 -4.99 -22.67
N ASN A 159 5.29 -6.24 -22.99
CA ASN A 159 4.34 -7.34 -22.99
C ASN A 159 3.99 -7.77 -21.55
N GLY A 160 4.97 -7.77 -20.65
CA GLY A 160 4.76 -8.03 -19.24
C GLY A 160 3.84 -7.00 -18.61
N LEU A 161 4.09 -5.72 -18.88
CA LEU A 161 3.28 -4.60 -18.39
C LEU A 161 1.81 -4.72 -18.80
N GLU A 162 1.53 -5.03 -20.08
CA GLU A 162 0.15 -5.18 -20.56
C GLU A 162 -0.62 -6.26 -19.80
N GLY A 163 0.01 -7.41 -19.54
CA GLY A 163 -0.60 -8.52 -18.81
C GLY A 163 -0.98 -8.15 -17.37
N LEU A 164 -0.12 -7.38 -16.70
CA LEU A 164 -0.35 -6.91 -15.33
C LEU A 164 -1.49 -5.89 -15.25
N ILE A 165 -1.60 -5.02 -16.23
CA ILE A 165 -2.64 -3.96 -16.27
C ILE A 165 -4.01 -4.55 -16.57
N ILE A 166 -4.15 -5.44 -17.56
CA ILE A 166 -5.45 -6.01 -17.96
C ILE A 166 -6.17 -6.70 -16.81
N GLY A 167 -5.43 -7.31 -15.88
CA GLY A 167 -5.99 -8.01 -14.73
C GLY A 167 -6.33 -7.10 -13.53
N SER A 168 -6.16 -5.78 -13.66
CA SER A 168 -6.28 -4.85 -12.56
C SER A 168 -7.53 -3.97 -12.65
N ASP A 169 -8.15 -3.68 -11.49
CA ASP A 169 -9.22 -2.69 -11.38
C ASP A 169 -8.67 -1.25 -11.34
N LEU A 170 -7.41 -1.10 -10.93
CA LEU A 170 -6.70 0.17 -10.83
C LEU A 170 -5.20 -0.05 -10.96
N VAL A 171 -4.52 0.90 -11.61
CA VAL A 171 -3.06 1.00 -11.59
C VAL A 171 -2.64 2.18 -10.71
N PHE A 172 -1.82 1.90 -9.69
CA PHE A 172 -1.23 2.90 -8.80
C PHE A 172 0.21 3.16 -9.22
N VAL A 173 0.47 4.33 -9.84
CA VAL A 173 1.74 4.65 -10.47
C VAL A 173 2.55 5.59 -9.58
N ALA A 174 3.64 5.10 -9.05
CA ALA A 174 4.51 5.80 -8.10
C ALA A 174 6.00 5.73 -8.50
N THR A 175 6.27 5.65 -9.80
CA THR A 175 7.62 5.73 -10.35
C THR A 175 8.10 7.19 -10.41
N ASP A 176 9.39 7.38 -10.30
CA ASP A 176 10.08 8.67 -10.50
C ASP A 176 10.47 8.94 -11.96
N ASN A 177 10.46 7.90 -12.79
CA ASN A 177 10.77 7.97 -14.21
C ASN A 177 9.55 8.39 -15.03
N GLU A 178 9.67 9.49 -15.79
CA GLU A 178 8.59 10.00 -16.64
C GLU A 178 8.24 9.04 -17.79
N LEU A 179 9.24 8.36 -18.40
CA LEU A 179 8.99 7.41 -19.48
C LEU A 179 8.06 6.30 -19.02
N SER A 180 8.31 5.74 -17.85
CA SER A 180 7.48 4.69 -17.26
C SER A 180 6.02 5.14 -17.08
N LYS A 181 5.79 6.39 -16.64
CA LYS A 181 4.44 6.96 -16.50
C LYS A 181 3.72 7.06 -17.82
N TYR A 182 4.41 7.47 -18.89
CA TYR A 182 3.82 7.51 -20.24
C TYR A 182 3.48 6.13 -20.78
N LEU A 183 4.36 5.14 -20.62
CA LEU A 183 4.11 3.74 -21.01
C LEU A 183 2.88 3.17 -20.30
N VAL A 184 2.80 3.36 -18.98
CA VAL A 184 1.63 2.96 -18.19
C VAL A 184 0.38 3.70 -18.67
N ASN A 185 0.46 5.01 -18.94
CA ASN A 185 -0.67 5.79 -19.44
C ASN A 185 -1.22 5.23 -20.75
N ASP A 186 -0.34 4.98 -21.71
CA ASP A 186 -0.74 4.48 -23.04
C ASP A 186 -1.41 3.11 -22.93
N THR A 187 -0.86 2.24 -22.10
CA THR A 187 -1.44 0.92 -21.85
C THR A 187 -2.77 1.02 -21.11
N CYS A 188 -2.86 1.79 -20.03
CA CYS A 188 -4.10 1.97 -19.26
C CYS A 188 -5.22 2.57 -20.11
N VAL A 189 -4.93 3.61 -20.90
CA VAL A 189 -5.92 4.22 -21.79
C VAL A 189 -6.38 3.23 -22.85
N SER A 190 -5.46 2.51 -23.48
CA SER A 190 -5.80 1.53 -24.54
C SER A 190 -6.63 0.36 -24.01
N LYS A 191 -6.43 -0.06 -22.75
CA LYS A 191 -7.15 -1.19 -22.12
C LYS A 191 -8.35 -0.74 -21.29
N GLY A 192 -8.57 0.54 -21.13
CA GLY A 192 -9.71 1.06 -20.37
C GLY A 192 -9.56 0.89 -18.86
N VAL A 193 -8.34 0.73 -18.33
CA VAL A 193 -8.07 0.55 -16.91
C VAL A 193 -7.77 1.90 -16.25
N PRO A 194 -8.46 2.29 -15.17
CA PRO A 194 -8.16 3.51 -14.44
C PRO A 194 -6.74 3.49 -13.86
N ALA A 195 -6.10 4.67 -13.80
CA ALA A 195 -4.80 4.82 -13.18
C ALA A 195 -4.73 6.09 -12.32
N VAL A 196 -3.96 6.04 -11.24
CA VAL A 196 -3.65 7.21 -10.43
C VAL A 196 -2.14 7.38 -10.36
N TYR A 197 -1.67 8.56 -10.70
CA TYR A 197 -0.25 8.92 -10.78
C TYR A 197 0.10 9.81 -9.61
N GLY A 198 1.20 9.53 -8.93
CA GLY A 198 1.76 10.37 -7.89
C GLY A 198 3.19 10.79 -8.21
N GLY A 199 3.55 11.97 -7.76
CA GLY A 199 4.91 12.50 -7.91
C GLY A 199 5.22 13.54 -6.84
N VAL A 200 6.47 13.57 -6.43
CA VAL A 200 7.02 14.59 -5.52
C VAL A 200 8.14 15.29 -6.27
N TYR A 201 8.11 16.62 -6.25
CA TYR A 201 9.14 17.44 -6.87
C TYR A 201 10.41 17.51 -6.01
N GLU A 202 11.49 17.99 -6.59
CA GLU A 202 12.78 18.15 -5.92
C GLU A 202 12.62 18.71 -4.49
N ARG A 203 13.36 18.15 -3.54
CA ARG A 203 13.32 18.54 -2.12
C ARG A 203 11.94 18.51 -1.46
N ALA A 204 10.98 17.85 -2.10
CA ALA A 204 9.59 17.83 -1.67
C ALA A 204 8.98 19.24 -1.46
N PHE A 205 9.39 20.24 -2.27
CA PHE A 205 8.77 21.56 -2.20
C PHE A 205 7.31 21.54 -2.66
N ALA A 206 6.95 20.60 -3.52
CA ALA A 206 5.59 20.36 -3.98
C ALA A 206 5.42 18.88 -4.34
N GLY A 207 4.19 18.49 -4.59
CA GLY A 207 3.87 17.18 -5.12
C GLY A 207 2.50 17.16 -5.77
N GLU A 208 2.23 16.12 -6.52
CA GLU A 208 0.99 15.99 -7.29
C GLU A 208 0.39 14.60 -7.17
N ALA A 209 -0.92 14.53 -7.34
CA ALA A 209 -1.65 13.30 -7.57
C ALA A 209 -2.66 13.52 -8.70
N ILE A 210 -2.68 12.64 -9.70
CA ILE A 210 -3.48 12.77 -10.91
C ILE A 210 -4.28 11.48 -11.10
N ARG A 211 -5.60 11.58 -11.22
CA ARG A 211 -6.51 10.48 -11.51
C ARG A 211 -6.87 10.47 -12.99
N VAL A 212 -6.65 9.35 -13.65
CA VAL A 212 -7.02 9.11 -15.04
C VAL A 212 -8.06 8.01 -15.11
N ILE A 213 -9.24 8.35 -15.64
CA ILE A 213 -10.31 7.39 -15.91
C ILE A 213 -10.54 7.39 -17.42
N PRO A 214 -10.13 6.33 -18.14
CA PRO A 214 -10.22 6.28 -19.60
C PRO A 214 -11.63 6.58 -20.11
N GLY A 215 -11.72 7.47 -21.09
CA GLY A 215 -12.99 7.91 -21.65
C GLY A 215 -13.79 8.94 -20.84
N LEU A 216 -13.37 9.26 -19.60
CA LEU A 216 -14.06 10.24 -18.75
C LEU A 216 -13.18 11.46 -18.42
N THR A 217 -11.87 11.28 -18.22
CA THR A 217 -10.94 12.35 -17.89
C THR A 217 -9.90 12.53 -18.98
N GLY A 218 -9.11 13.62 -18.91
CA GLY A 218 -7.87 13.71 -19.67
C GLY A 218 -6.91 12.60 -19.25
N CYS A 219 -6.12 12.08 -20.19
CA CYS A 219 -5.06 11.13 -19.86
C CYS A 219 -3.84 11.85 -19.26
N TYR A 220 -2.90 11.09 -18.68
CA TYR A 220 -1.70 11.66 -18.06
C TYR A 220 -0.93 12.59 -19.02
N ALA A 221 -0.72 12.15 -20.27
CA ALA A 221 -0.05 12.96 -21.29
C ALA A 221 -0.77 14.28 -21.58
N CYS A 222 -2.12 14.28 -21.65
CA CYS A 222 -2.92 15.50 -21.86
C CYS A 222 -2.78 16.47 -20.68
N VAL A 223 -2.81 15.96 -19.44
CA VAL A 223 -2.66 16.78 -18.23
C VAL A 223 -1.26 17.40 -18.19
N ARG A 224 -0.22 16.61 -18.46
CA ARG A 224 1.17 17.11 -18.49
C ARG A 224 1.39 18.16 -19.56
N SER A 225 0.85 17.95 -20.77
CA SER A 225 0.94 18.93 -21.85
C SER A 225 0.25 20.26 -21.48
N GLY A 226 -0.96 20.20 -20.93
CA GLY A 226 -1.69 21.39 -20.49
C GLY A 226 -0.98 22.17 -19.37
N LEU A 227 -0.37 21.45 -18.41
CA LEU A 227 0.41 22.10 -17.36
C LEU A 227 1.67 22.77 -17.88
N SER A 228 2.39 22.14 -18.82
CA SER A 228 3.58 22.73 -19.45
C SER A 228 3.27 24.05 -20.14
N GLU A 229 2.13 24.14 -20.83
CA GLU A 229 1.71 25.34 -21.54
C GLU A 229 1.30 26.49 -20.61
N THR A 230 0.69 26.14 -19.45
CA THR A 230 0.08 27.14 -18.56
C THR A 230 0.98 27.60 -17.43
N THR A 231 1.85 26.75 -16.93
CA THR A 231 2.56 27.00 -15.67
C THR A 231 4.09 27.02 -15.80
N GLY A 232 4.65 26.54 -16.89
CA GLY A 232 6.09 26.32 -17.02
C GLY A 232 6.68 25.31 -16.01
N LEU A 233 5.85 24.77 -15.11
CA LEU A 233 6.21 23.84 -14.05
C LEU A 233 6.89 22.56 -14.53
N LEU A 234 6.69 22.23 -15.81
CA LEU A 234 7.15 20.99 -16.41
C LEU A 234 8.21 21.20 -17.48
N ALA A 235 8.75 22.41 -17.58
CA ALA A 235 9.76 22.74 -18.60
C ALA A 235 11.10 22.03 -18.36
N THR A 236 11.26 21.27 -17.30
CA THR A 236 12.46 20.48 -17.07
C THR A 236 12.14 19.08 -16.56
N PRO A 237 12.04 18.10 -17.46
CA PRO A 237 12.50 16.77 -17.14
C PRO A 237 14.02 16.76 -17.34
N SER A 238 14.77 17.45 -16.54
CA SER A 238 16.22 17.52 -16.74
C SER A 238 16.96 17.41 -15.43
N GLY A 239 16.51 16.43 -14.63
CA GLY A 239 17.44 15.71 -13.78
C GLY A 239 17.83 14.44 -14.57
N PRO A 240 19.10 14.02 -14.55
CA PRO A 240 19.47 12.69 -14.99
C PRO A 240 18.61 11.67 -14.24
N ASP A 241 18.25 10.62 -14.95
CA ASP A 241 17.52 9.49 -14.37
C ASP A 241 18.36 8.95 -13.19
N TYR A 242 17.88 9.11 -11.96
CA TYR A 242 18.64 8.74 -10.75
C TYR A 242 18.92 7.23 -10.68
N ALA A 243 18.29 6.43 -11.54
CA ALA A 243 18.48 4.99 -11.59
C ALA A 243 19.83 4.59 -12.21
N ASP A 244 20.43 5.42 -13.06
CA ASP A 244 21.56 5.03 -13.89
C ASP A 244 22.92 5.55 -13.42
N ASP A 245 22.98 6.48 -12.45
CA ASP A 245 24.24 7.01 -11.95
C ASP A 245 24.40 6.80 -10.44
N PRO A 246 25.24 5.84 -10.01
CA PRO A 246 25.49 5.58 -8.59
C PRO A 246 26.18 6.75 -7.85
N ASP A 247 26.73 7.71 -8.57
CA ASP A 247 27.39 8.89 -8.01
C ASP A 247 26.46 10.12 -7.92
N LEU A 248 25.23 10.04 -8.44
CA LEU A 248 24.22 11.06 -8.23
C LEU A 248 23.65 10.96 -6.82
N GLU A 249 23.92 11.97 -6.03
CA GLU A 249 23.24 12.14 -4.73
C GLU A 249 21.74 12.28 -4.99
N ALA A 250 20.95 11.29 -4.52
CA ALA A 250 19.50 11.35 -4.57
C ALA A 250 19.02 12.67 -3.94
N GLU A 251 18.15 13.41 -4.62
CA GLU A 251 17.59 14.65 -4.10
C GLU A 251 16.99 14.42 -2.70
N PRO A 252 17.40 15.24 -1.71
CA PRO A 252 16.89 15.10 -0.37
C PRO A 252 15.39 15.42 -0.33
N GLY A 253 14.61 14.59 0.35
CA GLY A 253 13.18 14.82 0.57
C GLY A 253 12.79 14.30 1.94
N LEU A 254 12.09 15.15 2.72
CA LEU A 254 11.62 14.75 4.04
C LEU A 254 10.51 13.71 3.91
N GLY A 255 10.65 12.58 4.60
CA GLY A 255 9.67 11.49 4.57
C GLY A 255 8.25 11.92 4.95
N LEU A 256 8.08 12.94 5.80
CA LEU A 256 6.78 13.52 6.15
C LEU A 256 6.10 14.19 4.95
N ASP A 257 6.84 14.95 4.15
CA ASP A 257 6.29 15.66 3.00
C ASP A 257 5.94 14.67 1.89
N VAL A 258 6.81 13.68 1.64
CA VAL A 258 6.52 12.57 0.72
C VAL A 258 5.29 11.79 1.17
N GLY A 259 5.17 11.51 2.47
CA GLY A 259 4.02 10.81 3.05
C GLY A 259 2.71 11.58 2.90
N PHE A 260 2.76 12.92 2.97
CA PHE A 260 1.58 13.75 2.73
C PHE A 260 1.07 13.62 1.30
N VAL A 261 1.96 13.73 0.31
CA VAL A 261 1.62 13.54 -1.11
C VAL A 261 1.16 12.10 -1.37
N ALA A 262 1.85 11.10 -0.81
CA ALA A 262 1.46 9.70 -0.92
C ALA A 262 0.06 9.43 -0.34
N SER A 263 -0.33 10.13 0.74
CA SER A 263 -1.67 10.05 1.31
C SER A 263 -2.74 10.59 0.37
N LEU A 264 -2.48 11.72 -0.29
CA LEU A 264 -3.39 12.29 -1.31
C LEU A 264 -3.53 11.33 -2.51
N HIS A 265 -2.41 10.81 -3.00
CA HIS A 265 -2.37 9.83 -4.09
C HIS A 265 -3.17 8.58 -3.74
N THR A 266 -2.95 8.00 -2.56
CA THR A 266 -3.68 6.81 -2.08
C THR A 266 -5.18 7.10 -1.89
N LYS A 267 -5.52 8.31 -1.43
CA LYS A 267 -6.91 8.73 -1.29
C LYS A 267 -7.63 8.77 -2.64
N LEU A 268 -7.01 9.31 -3.70
CA LEU A 268 -7.58 9.27 -5.05
C LEU A 268 -7.74 7.85 -5.56
N ALA A 269 -6.79 6.96 -5.30
CA ALA A 269 -6.86 5.55 -5.65
C ALA A 269 -8.06 4.87 -4.96
N LEU A 270 -8.21 5.06 -3.66
CA LEU A 270 -9.34 4.53 -2.89
C LEU A 270 -10.69 5.01 -3.43
N LEU A 271 -10.82 6.32 -3.69
CA LEU A 271 -12.05 6.90 -4.26
C LEU A 271 -12.36 6.35 -5.64
N THR A 272 -11.34 6.07 -6.45
CA THR A 272 -11.51 5.45 -7.77
C THR A 272 -12.02 4.02 -7.65
N LEU A 273 -11.50 3.24 -6.73
CA LEU A 273 -11.92 1.86 -6.46
C LEU A 273 -13.34 1.78 -5.89
N LEU A 274 -13.72 2.73 -5.05
CA LEU A 274 -15.05 2.80 -4.44
C LEU A 274 -16.13 3.36 -5.37
N LYS A 275 -15.77 3.82 -6.58
CA LYS A 275 -16.74 4.39 -7.52
C LYS A 275 -17.83 3.36 -7.86
N GLY A 276 -19.08 3.74 -7.59
CA GLY A 276 -20.25 2.89 -7.82
C GLY A 276 -20.61 1.96 -6.65
N SER A 277 -19.85 1.96 -5.57
CA SER A 277 -20.22 1.32 -4.30
C SER A 277 -20.87 2.33 -3.35
N ASP A 278 -21.56 1.84 -2.32
CA ASP A 278 -22.11 2.70 -1.27
C ASP A 278 -21.02 3.06 -0.25
N HIS A 279 -20.75 4.36 -0.10
CA HIS A 279 -19.76 4.87 0.84
C HIS A 279 -20.02 6.30 1.25
N THR A 280 -19.52 6.68 2.44
CA THR A 280 -19.55 8.06 2.97
C THR A 280 -18.18 8.73 2.95
N VAL A 281 -17.23 8.14 2.26
CA VAL A 281 -15.89 8.73 2.07
C VAL A 281 -16.04 10.06 1.34
N GLN A 282 -15.52 11.13 1.94
CA GLN A 282 -15.55 12.45 1.32
C GLN A 282 -14.73 12.43 0.02
N ASP A 283 -15.39 12.77 -1.09
CA ASP A 283 -14.74 12.85 -2.39
C ASP A 283 -13.81 14.08 -2.46
N ILE A 284 -12.84 13.98 -3.32
CA ILE A 284 -12.00 15.09 -3.76
C ILE A 284 -12.55 15.47 -5.14
N ASP A 285 -13.23 16.61 -5.20
CA ASP A 285 -13.89 17.09 -6.42
C ASP A 285 -12.85 17.64 -7.42
N SER A 286 -11.84 16.82 -7.68
CA SER A 286 -10.76 17.14 -8.62
C SER A 286 -10.07 15.86 -9.11
N GLU A 287 -9.72 15.86 -10.39
CA GLU A 287 -8.90 14.79 -10.99
C GLU A 287 -7.40 15.03 -10.81
N MET A 288 -7.03 16.23 -10.40
CA MET A 288 -5.65 16.61 -10.12
C MET A 288 -5.57 17.38 -8.82
N ILE A 289 -4.61 16.99 -7.97
CA ILE A 289 -4.26 17.69 -6.74
C ILE A 289 -2.81 18.11 -6.85
N ILE A 290 -2.55 19.37 -6.59
CA ILE A 290 -1.18 19.89 -6.41
C ILE A 290 -1.06 20.34 -4.96
N TRP A 291 -0.11 19.78 -4.25
CA TRP A 291 0.27 20.22 -2.92
C TRP A 291 1.58 21.01 -3.00
N VAL A 292 1.65 22.13 -2.30
CA VAL A 292 2.82 23.00 -2.27
C VAL A 292 3.24 23.22 -0.82
N ASN A 293 4.47 22.85 -0.49
CA ASN A 293 5.05 23.03 0.85
C ASN A 293 5.57 24.46 1.05
N SER A 294 6.31 24.96 0.05
CA SER A 294 6.80 26.35 0.03
C SER A 294 7.02 26.81 -1.40
N ALA A 295 6.92 28.12 -1.63
CA ALA A 295 7.37 28.68 -2.89
C ALA A 295 8.90 28.48 -3.02
N LYS A 296 9.36 27.99 -4.20
CA LYS A 296 10.77 27.90 -4.50
C LYS A 296 11.35 29.32 -4.56
N PRO A 297 12.34 29.69 -3.74
CA PRO A 297 12.78 31.11 -3.61
C PRO A 297 13.31 31.71 -4.90
N GLU A 298 13.73 30.88 -5.86
CA GLU A 298 14.42 31.28 -7.08
C GLU A 298 13.52 31.39 -8.32
N ASP A 299 12.32 30.79 -8.27
CA ASP A 299 11.40 30.70 -9.42
C ASP A 299 10.23 31.67 -9.27
N GLY A 300 10.47 32.88 -8.82
CA GLY A 300 9.48 33.92 -8.58
C GLY A 300 8.11 33.68 -9.20
N ASP A 301 7.07 33.66 -8.39
CA ASP A 301 5.65 33.80 -8.68
C ASP A 301 4.82 32.57 -9.05
N LEU A 302 5.35 31.37 -9.35
CA LEU A 302 4.52 30.25 -9.78
C LEU A 302 3.54 29.74 -8.70
N PHE A 303 3.87 29.91 -7.42
CA PHE A 303 3.02 29.53 -6.29
C PHE A 303 2.71 30.71 -5.34
N ALA A 304 3.09 31.93 -5.70
CA ALA A 304 2.82 33.12 -4.89
C ALA A 304 1.36 33.60 -4.99
N THR A 305 0.61 33.10 -5.98
CA THR A 305 -0.84 33.37 -6.08
C THR A 305 -1.60 32.28 -5.39
N PRO A 306 -2.37 32.56 -4.31
CA PRO A 306 -3.30 31.58 -3.77
C PRO A 306 -4.24 31.14 -4.90
N LEU A 307 -4.30 29.84 -5.15
CA LEU A 307 -5.35 29.27 -5.99
C LEU A 307 -6.68 29.55 -5.28
N SER A 308 -7.38 30.59 -5.73
CA SER A 308 -8.71 30.97 -5.24
C SER A 308 -9.77 30.06 -5.83
#